data_8b51647664223278b170aa4f414ddade
#
_entry.id   8b51647664223278b170aa4f414ddade
#
_cell.length_a   1.000
_cell.length_b   1.000
_cell.length_c   1.000
_cell.angle_alpha   90.00
_cell.angle_beta   90.00
_cell.angle_gamma   90.00
#
_symmetry.space_group_name_H-M   'P 1'
#
loop_
_entity.id
_entity.type
_entity.pdbx_description
1 polymer ?
#
loop_
_entity_poly.entity_id
_entity_poly.type
_entity_poly.pdbx_seq_one_letter_code
_entity_poly.pdbx_strand_id
1 'polypeptide(L)'
;MLWGMSLSCSLAKDSTAVRMKIHSLQANVSSEEIAVVLTDEGGKRFLPIAVGGDQALSIQLGRDGRAIKRPLTHDLIANIFKALKIEVGRITITDLREGVYYADLELRKNGGTHHIDSRPSDAIALSLRVNAPIYAMPHLLKPISDLEREESAEMPAPAEVTKWGMKVQPLTAALADFFGRREGVLIADVQENSPASQSGLRAGDIILRIDKQEILDIETFLKMAAAKETANHMEIGVLRGDQNLAFVIKNKE
;
A
#
# COMPACT_ATOMS: atom_id res chain seq x y z
N MET A 1 26.27 -41.03 45.64
CA MET A 1 25.65 -39.69 45.47
C MET A 1 26.07 -39.15 44.12
N LEU A 2 25.22 -39.33 43.14
CA LEU A 2 25.41 -38.83 41.75
C LEU A 2 24.64 -37.54 41.60
N TRP A 3 25.34 -36.44 41.41
CA TRP A 3 24.78 -35.13 41.09
C TRP A 3 24.56 -35.07 39.58
N GLY A 4 23.31 -35.10 39.19
CA GLY A 4 22.91 -34.85 37.80
C GLY A 4 23.01 -33.37 37.48
N MET A 5 24.01 -32.97 36.70
CA MET A 5 24.05 -31.66 36.03
C MET A 5 23.01 -31.64 34.91
N SER A 6 21.91 -30.95 35.17
CA SER A 6 20.97 -30.58 34.15
C SER A 6 21.65 -29.53 33.25
N LEU A 7 22.14 -29.95 32.08
CA LEU A 7 22.54 -29.05 31.01
C LEU A 7 21.23 -28.46 30.41
N SER A 8 20.90 -27.26 30.84
CA SER A 8 19.93 -26.44 30.16
C SER A 8 20.54 -25.99 28.83
N CYS A 9 20.30 -26.76 27.78
CA CYS A 9 20.68 -26.39 26.42
C CYS A 9 19.73 -25.28 25.96
N SER A 10 20.11 -24.03 26.26
CA SER A 10 19.55 -22.86 25.59
C SER A 10 20.05 -22.88 24.14
N LEU A 11 19.33 -23.54 23.27
CA LEU A 11 19.49 -23.37 21.85
C LEU A 11 19.04 -21.93 21.51
N ALA A 12 20.01 -21.01 21.61
CA ALA A 12 19.91 -19.72 20.93
C ALA A 12 19.75 -20.01 19.44
N LYS A 13 18.53 -19.87 18.97
CA LYS A 13 18.21 -19.91 17.55
C LYS A 13 18.69 -18.59 16.96
N ASP A 14 20.00 -18.49 16.70
CA ASP A 14 20.61 -17.40 15.93
C ASP A 14 20.15 -17.46 14.47
N SER A 15 18.86 -17.32 14.25
CA SER A 15 18.37 -16.92 12.95
C SER A 15 18.57 -15.41 12.87
N THR A 16 19.60 -15.00 12.16
CA THR A 16 19.98 -13.60 12.01
C THR A 16 18.79 -12.84 11.44
N ALA A 17 18.21 -11.93 12.21
CA ALA A 17 17.10 -11.11 11.78
C ALA A 17 17.52 -10.30 10.53
N VAL A 18 16.61 -10.18 9.58
CA VAL A 18 16.84 -9.51 8.29
C VAL A 18 16.49 -8.04 8.41
N ARG A 19 17.39 -7.18 7.94
CA ARG A 19 17.13 -5.74 7.90
C ARG A 19 16.07 -5.42 6.87
N MET A 20 15.09 -4.61 7.28
CA MET A 20 13.91 -4.26 6.50
C MET A 20 13.83 -2.75 6.30
N LYS A 21 13.17 -2.34 5.23
CA LYS A 21 12.78 -0.95 4.96
C LYS A 21 11.29 -0.89 4.62
N ILE A 22 10.65 0.23 4.86
CA ILE A 22 9.26 0.44 4.45
C ILE A 22 9.26 0.59 2.92
N HIS A 23 8.53 -0.28 2.25
CA HIS A 23 8.29 -0.22 0.81
C HIS A 23 7.10 0.67 0.50
N SER A 24 5.93 0.34 1.03
CA SER A 24 4.68 1.07 0.77
C SER A 24 3.73 0.99 1.96
N LEU A 25 2.72 1.87 1.93
CA LEU A 25 1.48 1.71 2.69
C LEU A 25 0.38 1.49 1.65
N GLN A 26 -0.28 0.34 1.72
CA GLN A 26 -1.32 -0.07 0.78
C GLN A 26 -2.66 -0.14 1.51
N ALA A 27 -3.66 0.60 1.01
CA ALA A 27 -5.03 0.47 1.52
C ALA A 27 -5.70 -0.71 0.82
N ASN A 28 -6.23 -1.64 1.59
CA ASN A 28 -7.06 -2.71 1.05
C ASN A 28 -8.50 -2.19 0.92
N VAL A 29 -8.98 -2.04 -0.31
CA VAL A 29 -10.31 -1.48 -0.62
C VAL A 29 -11.44 -2.36 -0.09
N SER A 30 -11.20 -3.68 0.04
CA SER A 30 -12.22 -4.64 0.46
C SER A 30 -12.35 -4.81 1.98
N SER A 31 -11.32 -4.50 2.77
CA SER A 31 -11.30 -4.74 4.23
C SER A 31 -11.16 -3.49 5.08
N GLU A 32 -11.08 -2.28 4.49
CA GLU A 32 -10.77 -1.01 5.19
C GLU A 32 -9.45 -1.06 5.99
N GLU A 33 -8.63 -2.08 5.77
CA GLU A 33 -7.34 -2.25 6.43
C GLU A 33 -6.23 -1.62 5.59
N ILE A 34 -5.22 -1.09 6.27
CA ILE A 34 -4.02 -0.58 5.63
C ILE A 34 -2.88 -1.54 5.93
N ALA A 35 -2.19 -2.00 4.90
CA ALA A 35 -0.98 -2.80 5.05
C ALA A 35 0.27 -1.93 4.97
N VAL A 36 1.15 -2.03 5.97
CA VAL A 36 2.52 -1.56 5.87
C VAL A 36 3.35 -2.69 5.27
N VAL A 37 3.84 -2.48 4.06
CA VAL A 37 4.70 -3.45 3.39
C VAL A 37 6.15 -3.13 3.67
N LEU A 38 6.85 -4.06 4.32
CA LEU A 38 8.29 -4.01 4.53
C LEU A 38 8.98 -4.87 3.48
N THR A 39 10.13 -4.43 2.95
CA THR A 39 10.99 -5.25 2.08
C THR A 39 12.40 -5.35 2.67
N ASP A 40 13.10 -6.45 2.40
CA ASP A 40 14.52 -6.54 2.71
C ASP A 40 15.36 -5.57 1.84
N GLU A 41 16.60 -5.30 2.24
CA GLU A 41 17.46 -4.36 1.50
C GLU A 41 17.68 -4.77 0.05
N GLY A 42 17.69 -6.07 -0.22
CA GLY A 42 17.85 -6.64 -1.56
C GLY A 42 16.57 -6.64 -2.40
N GLY A 43 15.42 -6.27 -1.84
CA GLY A 43 14.13 -6.27 -2.53
C GLY A 43 13.65 -7.65 -2.97
N LYS A 44 14.13 -8.73 -2.32
CA LYS A 44 13.79 -10.12 -2.68
C LYS A 44 12.69 -10.73 -1.83
N ARG A 45 12.47 -10.17 -0.65
CA ARG A 45 11.50 -10.67 0.32
C ARG A 45 10.71 -9.50 0.90
N PHE A 46 9.48 -9.77 1.28
CA PHE A 46 8.60 -8.78 1.88
C PHE A 46 7.84 -9.32 3.09
N LEU A 47 7.27 -8.42 3.87
CA LEU A 47 6.42 -8.69 5.01
C LEU A 47 5.27 -7.67 5.03
N PRO A 48 4.03 -8.07 4.75
CA PRO A 48 2.86 -7.20 4.91
C PRO A 48 2.37 -7.26 6.36
N ILE A 49 2.09 -6.11 6.94
CA ILE A 49 1.58 -5.97 8.32
C ILE A 49 0.33 -5.11 8.28
N ALA A 50 -0.82 -5.70 8.57
CA ALA A 50 -2.08 -4.96 8.67
C ALA A 50 -2.04 -4.02 9.89
N VAL A 51 -2.46 -2.77 9.69
CA VAL A 51 -2.48 -1.72 10.71
C VAL A 51 -3.77 -0.92 10.61
N GLY A 52 -4.22 -0.36 11.72
CA GLY A 52 -5.36 0.57 11.71
C GLY A 52 -5.01 1.93 11.11
N GLY A 53 -6.02 2.71 10.73
CA GLY A 53 -5.86 4.00 10.06
C GLY A 53 -5.01 5.01 10.85
N ASP A 54 -5.22 5.12 12.16
CA ASP A 54 -4.44 6.03 13.03
C ASP A 54 -2.95 5.65 13.09
N GLN A 55 -2.66 4.33 13.11
CA GLN A 55 -1.30 3.82 13.10
C GLN A 55 -0.64 4.05 11.74
N ALA A 56 -1.36 3.82 10.65
CA ALA A 56 -0.90 4.10 9.30
C ALA A 56 -0.58 5.58 9.11
N LEU A 57 -1.45 6.48 9.58
CA LEU A 57 -1.20 7.93 9.58
C LEU A 57 0.07 8.28 10.37
N SER A 58 0.23 7.68 11.55
CA SER A 58 1.42 7.91 12.37
C SER A 58 2.71 7.45 11.67
N ILE A 59 2.68 6.29 11.00
CA ILE A 59 3.80 5.77 10.21
C ILE A 59 4.08 6.69 9.02
N GLN A 60 3.05 7.13 8.30
CA GLN A 60 3.17 8.05 7.18
C GLN A 60 3.86 9.36 7.59
N LEU A 61 3.38 9.99 8.66
CA LEU A 61 3.95 11.23 9.19
C LEU A 61 5.43 11.06 9.59
N GLY A 62 5.76 9.92 10.22
CA GLY A 62 7.13 9.59 10.58
C GLY A 62 8.04 9.40 9.36
N ARG A 63 7.55 8.71 8.32
CA ARG A 63 8.25 8.49 7.06
C ARG A 63 8.51 9.80 6.30
N ASP A 64 7.50 10.67 6.27
CA ASP A 64 7.58 11.94 5.54
C ASP A 64 8.37 13.02 6.31
N GLY A 65 8.76 12.76 7.57
CA GLY A 65 9.44 13.72 8.43
C GLY A 65 8.60 14.97 8.72
N ARG A 66 7.26 14.86 8.64
CA ARG A 66 6.36 16.01 8.80
C ARG A 66 6.25 16.43 10.25
N ALA A 67 6.61 17.68 10.52
CA ALA A 67 6.36 18.30 11.81
C ALA A 67 4.88 18.64 11.96
N ILE A 68 4.29 18.25 13.07
CA ILE A 68 2.91 18.57 13.47
C ILE A 68 2.93 19.60 14.61
N LYS A 69 1.86 20.40 14.73
CA LYS A 69 1.78 21.48 15.74
C LYS A 69 1.90 20.99 17.18
N ARG A 70 1.42 19.78 17.47
CA ARG A 70 1.51 19.14 18.79
C ARG A 70 1.95 17.69 18.62
N PRO A 71 2.83 17.16 19.51
CA PRO A 71 3.30 15.78 19.45
C PRO A 71 2.14 14.78 19.54
N LEU A 72 2.12 13.80 18.63
CA LEU A 72 1.29 12.60 18.75
C LEU A 72 1.92 11.63 19.75
N THR A 73 1.24 10.51 20.04
CA THR A 73 1.72 9.52 21.03
C THR A 73 3.13 9.04 20.78
N HIS A 74 3.47 8.69 19.53
CA HIS A 74 4.84 8.21 19.20
C HIS A 74 5.88 9.34 19.26
N ASP A 75 5.51 10.58 18.94
CA ASP A 75 6.38 11.74 19.13
C ASP A 75 6.64 12.01 20.61
N LEU A 76 5.61 11.85 21.46
CA LEU A 76 5.73 11.97 22.91
C LEU A 76 6.69 10.89 23.46
N ILE A 77 6.54 9.63 23.05
CA ILE A 77 7.43 8.54 23.47
C ILE A 77 8.87 8.82 23.03
N ALA A 78 9.08 9.25 21.79
CA ALA A 78 10.41 9.62 21.29
C ALA A 78 11.03 10.77 22.11
N ASN A 79 10.22 11.78 22.47
CA ASN A 79 10.67 12.87 23.33
C ASN A 79 11.03 12.42 24.73
N ILE A 80 10.26 11.47 25.32
CA ILE A 80 10.58 10.85 26.61
C ILE A 80 11.91 10.11 26.53
N PHE A 81 12.12 9.31 25.49
CA PHE A 81 13.40 8.58 25.31
C PHE A 81 14.57 9.55 25.21
N LYS A 82 14.40 10.61 24.42
CA LYS A 82 15.41 11.68 24.31
C LYS A 82 15.70 12.34 25.66
N ALA A 83 14.69 12.72 26.41
CA ALA A 83 14.82 13.36 27.73
C ALA A 83 15.51 12.45 28.75
N LEU A 84 15.23 11.15 28.71
CA LEU A 84 15.80 10.14 29.61
C LEU A 84 17.11 9.54 29.11
N LYS A 85 17.64 9.99 27.96
CA LYS A 85 18.86 9.47 27.30
C LYS A 85 18.76 7.95 27.05
N ILE A 86 17.59 7.49 26.58
CA ILE A 86 17.34 6.14 26.12
C ILE A 86 17.54 6.12 24.62
N GLU A 87 18.34 5.19 24.13
CA GLU A 87 18.52 4.92 22.69
C GLU A 87 17.69 3.71 22.28
N VAL A 88 17.02 3.80 21.14
CA VAL A 88 16.41 2.63 20.50
C VAL A 88 17.46 2.03 19.56
N GLY A 89 18.02 0.88 19.95
CA GLY A 89 19.05 0.21 19.19
C GLY A 89 18.53 -0.38 17.89
N ARG A 90 17.38 -1.02 17.96
CA ARG A 90 16.62 -1.57 16.82
C ARG A 90 15.20 -1.93 17.21
N ILE A 91 14.35 -2.15 16.21
CA ILE A 91 13.09 -2.88 16.36
C ILE A 91 13.16 -4.18 15.57
N THR A 92 12.51 -5.24 16.05
CA THR A 92 12.47 -6.52 15.36
C THR A 92 11.05 -7.06 15.37
N ILE A 93 10.51 -7.39 14.19
CA ILE A 93 9.26 -8.15 14.08
C ILE A 93 9.63 -9.61 14.33
N THR A 94 9.13 -10.16 15.43
CA THR A 94 9.67 -11.40 16.01
C THR A 94 8.87 -12.64 15.68
N ASP A 95 7.53 -12.51 15.60
CA ASP A 95 6.66 -13.66 15.47
C ASP A 95 5.29 -13.30 14.89
N LEU A 96 4.56 -14.33 14.44
CA LEU A 96 3.15 -14.29 14.05
C LEU A 96 2.42 -15.43 14.75
N ARG A 97 1.51 -15.14 15.67
CA ARG A 97 0.73 -16.12 16.42
C ARG A 97 -0.75 -15.78 16.30
N GLU A 98 -1.55 -16.76 15.92
CA GLU A 98 -3.01 -16.59 15.79
C GLU A 98 -3.43 -15.34 14.99
N GLY A 99 -2.67 -15.02 13.91
CA GLY A 99 -2.92 -13.85 13.07
C GLY A 99 -2.40 -12.53 13.63
N VAL A 100 -1.76 -12.52 14.82
CA VAL A 100 -1.21 -11.32 15.46
C VAL A 100 0.31 -11.30 15.36
N TYR A 101 0.86 -10.23 14.78
CA TYR A 101 2.29 -10.01 14.76
C TYR A 101 2.80 -9.43 16.08
N TYR A 102 4.00 -9.86 16.47
CA TYR A 102 4.73 -9.40 17.64
C TYR A 102 6.00 -8.66 17.23
N ALA A 103 6.36 -7.65 18.00
CA ALA A 103 7.60 -6.91 17.81
C ALA A 103 8.33 -6.67 19.13
N ASP A 104 9.64 -6.57 19.05
CA ASP A 104 10.55 -6.25 20.13
C ASP A 104 11.25 -4.92 19.89
N LEU A 105 11.24 -4.05 20.91
CA LEU A 105 12.04 -2.83 20.95
C LEU A 105 13.28 -3.08 21.80
N GLU A 106 14.46 -3.01 21.21
CA GLU A 106 15.72 -3.01 21.92
C GLU A 106 16.07 -1.59 22.38
N LEU A 107 15.94 -1.35 23.68
CA LEU A 107 16.30 -0.08 24.31
C LEU A 107 17.64 -0.17 25.01
N ARG A 108 18.50 0.84 24.84
CA ARG A 108 19.81 0.95 25.47
C ARG A 108 19.86 2.15 26.40
N LYS A 109 20.31 1.92 27.66
CA LYS A 109 20.51 2.97 28.64
C LYS A 109 21.62 2.58 29.61
N ASN A 110 22.57 3.50 29.85
CA ASN A 110 23.66 3.33 30.84
C ASN A 110 24.45 2.01 30.67
N GLY A 111 24.65 1.56 29.42
CA GLY A 111 25.34 0.29 29.13
C GLY A 111 24.48 -0.97 29.27
N GLY A 112 23.24 -0.85 29.73
CA GLY A 112 22.25 -1.93 29.77
C GLY A 112 21.37 -1.97 28.52
N THR A 113 20.91 -3.17 28.15
CA THR A 113 19.94 -3.42 27.08
C THR A 113 18.66 -3.97 27.68
N HIS A 114 17.53 -3.43 27.25
CA HIS A 114 16.19 -3.84 27.65
C HIS A 114 15.38 -4.18 26.41
N HIS A 115 14.59 -5.23 26.48
CA HIS A 115 13.70 -5.69 25.44
C HIS A 115 12.24 -5.43 25.85
N ILE A 116 11.52 -4.71 25.03
CA ILE A 116 10.14 -4.30 25.30
C ILE A 116 9.23 -4.89 24.24
N ASP A 117 8.24 -5.66 24.66
CA ASP A 117 7.17 -6.14 23.76
C ASP A 117 6.35 -4.98 23.23
N SER A 118 6.02 -5.03 21.95
CA SER A 118 5.30 -3.97 21.26
C SER A 118 4.47 -4.51 20.10
N ARG A 119 3.42 -3.77 19.76
CA ARG A 119 2.76 -4.00 18.46
C ARG A 119 3.70 -3.56 17.33
N PRO A 120 3.75 -4.29 16.18
CA PRO A 120 4.56 -3.90 15.04
C PRO A 120 4.35 -2.47 14.56
N SER A 121 3.08 -2.02 14.49
CA SER A 121 2.74 -0.66 14.08
C SER A 121 3.38 0.41 14.97
N ASP A 122 3.37 0.21 16.30
CA ASP A 122 3.94 1.16 17.26
C ASP A 122 5.47 1.16 17.18
N ALA A 123 6.07 -0.04 17.06
CA ALA A 123 7.51 -0.18 16.89
C ALA A 123 7.99 0.50 15.61
N ILE A 124 7.31 0.29 14.46
CA ILE A 124 7.62 0.93 13.18
C ILE A 124 7.45 2.45 13.28
N ALA A 125 6.33 2.94 13.81
CA ALA A 125 6.07 4.37 13.96
C ALA A 125 7.12 5.07 14.84
N LEU A 126 7.58 4.38 15.89
CA LEU A 126 8.62 4.89 16.79
C LEU A 126 10.00 4.85 16.12
N SER A 127 10.35 3.75 15.40
CA SER A 127 11.62 3.63 14.71
C SER A 127 11.89 4.78 13.73
N LEU A 128 10.86 5.21 13.01
CA LEU A 128 10.93 6.34 12.08
C LEU A 128 11.26 7.67 12.76
N ARG A 129 10.80 7.86 14.01
CA ARG A 129 11.04 9.11 14.77
C ARG A 129 12.40 9.18 15.43
N VAL A 130 12.96 8.02 15.75
CA VAL A 130 14.27 7.92 16.41
C VAL A 130 15.36 7.42 15.47
N ASN A 131 15.02 7.21 14.18
CA ASN A 131 15.90 6.68 13.14
C ASN A 131 16.54 5.34 13.52
N ALA A 132 15.78 4.45 14.17
CA ALA A 132 16.22 3.13 14.53
C ALA A 132 16.02 2.13 13.38
N PRO A 133 16.91 1.16 13.16
CA PRO A 133 16.74 0.18 12.10
C PRO A 133 15.64 -0.81 12.43
N ILE A 134 14.93 -1.23 11.36
CA ILE A 134 13.85 -2.21 11.40
C ILE A 134 14.40 -3.57 10.96
N TYR A 135 14.05 -4.62 11.69
CA TYR A 135 14.38 -6.00 11.37
C TYR A 135 13.13 -6.88 11.41
N ALA A 136 13.18 -8.01 10.73
CA ALA A 136 12.17 -9.07 10.84
C ALA A 136 12.82 -10.44 10.86
N MET A 137 12.18 -11.39 11.55
CA MET A 137 12.66 -12.77 11.57
C MET A 137 12.43 -13.43 10.20
N PRO A 138 13.40 -14.22 9.69
CA PRO A 138 13.36 -14.80 8.34
C PRO A 138 12.12 -15.63 8.04
N HIS A 139 11.56 -16.33 9.04
CA HIS A 139 10.39 -17.20 8.87
C HIS A 139 9.08 -16.43 8.62
N LEU A 140 9.07 -15.11 8.86
CA LEU A 140 7.92 -14.23 8.58
C LEU A 140 7.93 -13.69 7.15
N LEU A 141 9.05 -13.79 6.45
CA LEU A 141 9.23 -13.16 5.15
C LEU A 141 8.69 -14.02 4.03
N LYS A 142 7.97 -13.40 3.12
CA LYS A 142 7.47 -13.98 1.86
C LYS A 142 8.38 -13.59 0.70
N PRO A 143 8.47 -14.40 -0.39
CA PRO A 143 9.16 -14.01 -1.62
C PRO A 143 8.49 -12.78 -2.26
N ILE A 144 9.27 -11.86 -2.80
CA ILE A 144 8.74 -10.64 -3.44
C ILE A 144 7.81 -10.95 -4.63
N SER A 145 8.03 -12.09 -5.30
CA SER A 145 7.16 -12.56 -6.39
C SER A 145 5.70 -12.75 -5.96
N ASP A 146 5.45 -13.01 -4.68
CA ASP A 146 4.09 -13.16 -4.17
C ASP A 146 3.43 -11.78 -4.04
N LEU A 147 4.17 -10.74 -3.63
CA LEU A 147 3.69 -9.35 -3.62
C LEU A 147 3.37 -8.88 -5.04
N GLU A 148 4.28 -9.10 -5.99
CA GLU A 148 4.07 -8.74 -7.40
C GLU A 148 2.85 -9.46 -7.99
N ARG A 149 2.59 -10.70 -7.55
CA ARG A 149 1.40 -11.44 -7.95
C ARG A 149 0.13 -10.90 -7.29
N GLU A 150 0.17 -10.56 -6.00
CA GLU A 150 -0.93 -9.94 -5.29
C GLU A 150 -1.28 -8.58 -5.91
N GLU A 151 -0.28 -7.73 -6.17
CA GLU A 151 -0.46 -6.44 -6.85
C GLU A 151 -1.00 -6.60 -8.28
N SER A 152 -0.51 -7.61 -9.02
CA SER A 152 -1.00 -7.90 -10.38
C SER A 152 -2.43 -8.49 -10.37
N ALA A 153 -2.81 -9.20 -9.32
CA ALA A 153 -4.16 -9.74 -9.15
C ALA A 153 -5.17 -8.67 -8.71
N GLU A 154 -4.71 -7.65 -7.96
CA GLU A 154 -5.52 -6.48 -7.61
C GLU A 154 -5.68 -5.51 -8.79
N MET A 155 -4.81 -5.58 -9.80
CA MET A 155 -5.00 -4.89 -11.08
C MET A 155 -5.74 -5.82 -12.05
N PRO A 156 -7.07 -5.78 -12.12
CA PRO A 156 -7.78 -6.55 -13.12
C PRO A 156 -7.25 -6.15 -14.51
N ALA A 157 -7.02 -7.14 -15.36
CA ALA A 157 -6.58 -6.88 -16.73
C ALA A 157 -7.53 -5.85 -17.37
N PRO A 158 -6.98 -4.85 -18.10
CA PRO A 158 -7.82 -3.83 -18.73
C PRO A 158 -8.90 -4.49 -19.60
N ALA A 159 -10.16 -4.13 -19.35
CA ALA A 159 -11.26 -4.60 -20.18
C ALA A 159 -11.18 -3.92 -21.54
N GLU A 160 -11.23 -4.69 -22.61
CA GLU A 160 -11.18 -4.18 -23.97
C GLU A 160 -12.59 -3.85 -24.47
N VAL A 161 -12.80 -2.60 -24.87
CA VAL A 161 -14.03 -2.13 -25.52
C VAL A 161 -13.73 -1.95 -27.00
N THR A 162 -13.71 -3.10 -27.70
CA THR A 162 -13.26 -3.24 -29.09
C THR A 162 -13.96 -2.31 -30.06
N LYS A 163 -15.27 -2.14 -29.92
CA LYS A 163 -16.04 -1.25 -30.79
C LYS A 163 -15.52 0.19 -30.84
N TRP A 164 -15.10 0.69 -29.69
CA TRP A 164 -14.62 2.07 -29.54
C TRP A 164 -13.10 2.17 -29.59
N GLY A 165 -12.41 1.02 -29.55
CA GLY A 165 -10.95 0.91 -29.61
C GLY A 165 -10.26 1.51 -28.40
N MET A 166 -10.72 1.18 -27.20
CA MET A 166 -10.10 1.56 -25.94
C MET A 166 -10.03 0.39 -24.96
N LYS A 167 -9.03 0.42 -24.12
CA LYS A 167 -8.90 -0.46 -22.95
C LYS A 167 -9.12 0.37 -21.71
N VAL A 168 -9.91 -0.16 -20.80
CA VAL A 168 -10.28 0.51 -19.57
C VAL A 168 -9.99 -0.35 -18.36
N GLN A 169 -9.69 0.28 -17.24
CA GLN A 169 -9.43 -0.42 -15.97
C GLN A 169 -10.06 0.34 -14.81
N PRO A 170 -10.36 -0.34 -13.70
CA PRO A 170 -10.86 0.33 -12.51
C PRO A 170 -9.79 1.26 -11.92
N LEU A 171 -10.23 2.28 -11.19
CA LEU A 171 -9.33 3.07 -10.35
C LEU A 171 -8.99 2.23 -9.12
N THR A 172 -7.79 1.64 -9.10
CA THR A 172 -7.24 1.01 -7.89
C THR A 172 -6.97 2.07 -6.81
N ALA A 173 -6.81 1.65 -5.56
CA ALA A 173 -6.50 2.59 -4.45
C ALA A 173 -5.29 3.48 -4.76
N ALA A 174 -4.22 2.90 -5.34
CA ALA A 174 -3.03 3.64 -5.72
C ALA A 174 -3.30 4.68 -6.83
N LEU A 175 -4.12 4.34 -7.82
CA LEU A 175 -4.53 5.27 -8.89
C LEU A 175 -5.49 6.33 -8.35
N ALA A 176 -6.40 5.94 -7.44
CA ALA A 176 -7.32 6.86 -6.78
C ALA A 176 -6.57 7.92 -5.96
N ASP A 177 -5.54 7.53 -5.23
CA ASP A 177 -4.69 8.44 -4.47
C ASP A 177 -3.86 9.35 -5.39
N PHE A 178 -3.32 8.79 -6.50
CA PHE A 178 -2.57 9.55 -7.49
C PHE A 178 -3.42 10.62 -8.17
N PHE A 179 -4.66 10.27 -8.58
CA PHE A 179 -5.57 11.19 -9.25
C PHE A 179 -6.43 12.02 -8.28
N GLY A 180 -6.34 11.78 -6.96
CA GLY A 180 -7.12 12.44 -5.93
C GLY A 180 -8.64 12.14 -6.03
N ARG A 181 -9.01 10.96 -6.60
CA ARG A 181 -10.39 10.61 -6.89
C ARG A 181 -10.63 9.10 -6.84
N ARG A 182 -11.73 8.67 -6.22
CA ARG A 182 -12.07 7.25 -6.04
C ARG A 182 -13.10 6.72 -7.04
N GLU A 183 -13.78 7.60 -7.77
CA GLU A 183 -14.85 7.27 -8.69
C GLU A 183 -14.42 7.44 -10.13
N GLY A 184 -14.95 6.60 -11.01
CA GLY A 184 -14.66 6.63 -12.44
C GLY A 184 -13.86 5.42 -12.93
N VAL A 185 -13.53 5.44 -14.22
CA VAL A 185 -12.82 4.37 -14.91
C VAL A 185 -11.66 4.95 -15.71
N LEU A 186 -10.46 4.43 -15.50
CA LEU A 186 -9.27 4.89 -16.20
C LEU A 186 -9.21 4.29 -17.61
N ILE A 187 -8.95 5.13 -18.61
CA ILE A 187 -8.55 4.67 -19.94
C ILE A 187 -7.08 4.27 -19.86
N ALA A 188 -6.83 2.96 -19.93
CA ALA A 188 -5.48 2.39 -19.88
C ALA A 188 -4.76 2.52 -21.22
N ASP A 189 -5.50 2.38 -22.33
CA ASP A 189 -4.95 2.44 -23.68
C ASP A 189 -6.03 2.88 -24.69
N VAL A 190 -5.62 3.56 -25.76
CA VAL A 190 -6.49 3.95 -26.87
C VAL A 190 -5.82 3.53 -28.17
N GLN A 191 -6.50 2.67 -28.90
CA GLN A 191 -6.02 2.10 -30.18
C GLN A 191 -5.88 3.18 -31.24
N GLU A 192 -4.79 3.23 -31.95
CA GLU A 192 -4.59 4.20 -33.03
C GLU A 192 -5.65 4.04 -34.13
N ASN A 193 -6.09 5.17 -34.68
CA ASN A 193 -7.15 5.24 -35.71
C ASN A 193 -8.51 4.68 -35.28
N SER A 194 -8.73 4.40 -34.01
CA SER A 194 -10.03 4.01 -33.46
C SER A 194 -10.99 5.18 -33.33
N PRO A 195 -12.30 4.91 -33.17
CA PRO A 195 -13.29 5.95 -32.85
C PRO A 195 -12.94 6.79 -31.62
N ALA A 196 -12.39 6.15 -30.55
CA ALA A 196 -11.94 6.85 -29.35
C ALA A 196 -10.75 7.78 -29.63
N SER A 197 -9.74 7.30 -30.36
CA SER A 197 -8.58 8.11 -30.75
C SER A 197 -8.99 9.32 -31.60
N GLN A 198 -9.86 9.11 -32.59
CA GLN A 198 -10.34 10.17 -33.45
C GLN A 198 -11.20 11.22 -32.73
N SER A 199 -11.88 10.85 -31.67
CA SER A 199 -12.62 11.79 -30.81
C SER A 199 -11.70 12.61 -29.89
N GLY A 200 -10.42 12.26 -29.75
CA GLY A 200 -9.45 12.95 -28.91
C GLY A 200 -9.31 12.37 -27.51
N LEU A 201 -9.88 11.21 -27.21
CA LEU A 201 -9.62 10.46 -25.98
C LEU A 201 -8.17 9.94 -25.95
N ARG A 202 -7.60 9.83 -24.76
CA ARG A 202 -6.22 9.42 -24.55
C ARG A 202 -6.09 8.49 -23.34
N ALA A 203 -5.06 7.67 -23.34
CA ALA A 203 -4.65 6.96 -22.13
C ALA A 203 -4.35 7.97 -21.00
N GLY A 204 -4.79 7.66 -19.79
CA GLY A 204 -4.72 8.55 -18.64
C GLY A 204 -5.98 9.39 -18.39
N ASP A 205 -6.96 9.39 -19.31
CA ASP A 205 -8.26 10.00 -19.05
C ASP A 205 -9.07 9.15 -18.07
N ILE A 206 -9.77 9.79 -17.13
CA ILE A 206 -10.69 9.11 -16.21
C ILE A 206 -12.12 9.37 -16.67
N ILE A 207 -12.81 8.32 -17.11
CA ILE A 207 -14.23 8.41 -17.52
C ILE A 207 -15.08 8.58 -16.28
N LEU A 208 -15.86 9.65 -16.26
CA LEU A 208 -16.76 10.01 -15.17
C LEU A 208 -18.22 9.92 -15.57
N ARG A 209 -18.51 9.98 -16.86
CA ARG A 209 -19.88 10.03 -17.38
C ARG A 209 -19.96 9.42 -18.77
N ILE A 210 -21.03 8.68 -19.02
CA ILE A 210 -21.49 8.31 -20.37
C ILE A 210 -22.86 8.92 -20.58
N ASP A 211 -23.00 9.73 -21.62
CA ASP A 211 -24.19 10.55 -21.87
C ASP A 211 -24.55 11.39 -20.62
N LYS A 212 -25.68 11.11 -19.98
CA LYS A 212 -26.15 11.82 -18.79
C LYS A 212 -25.94 11.02 -17.49
N GLN A 213 -25.37 9.81 -17.57
CA GLN A 213 -25.21 8.92 -16.42
C GLN A 213 -23.78 8.95 -15.87
N GLU A 214 -23.65 9.06 -14.57
CA GLU A 214 -22.36 9.01 -13.88
C GLU A 214 -21.81 7.59 -13.86
N ILE A 215 -20.50 7.48 -14.01
CA ILE A 215 -19.72 6.24 -13.96
C ILE A 215 -18.96 6.24 -12.65
N LEU A 216 -19.35 5.37 -11.73
CA LEU A 216 -18.70 5.24 -10.43
C LEU A 216 -17.61 4.15 -10.46
N ASP A 217 -17.83 3.09 -11.24
CA ASP A 217 -16.99 1.90 -11.28
C ASP A 217 -16.97 1.26 -12.68
N ILE A 218 -16.08 0.28 -12.86
CA ILE A 218 -15.89 -0.41 -14.14
C ILE A 218 -17.10 -1.27 -14.55
N GLU A 219 -17.84 -1.83 -13.60
CA GLU A 219 -18.99 -2.67 -13.87
C GLU A 219 -20.12 -1.82 -14.50
N THR A 220 -20.40 -0.66 -13.90
CA THR A 220 -21.33 0.33 -14.43
C THR A 220 -20.93 0.80 -15.82
N PHE A 221 -19.63 1.07 -16.03
CA PHE A 221 -19.11 1.46 -17.34
C PHE A 221 -19.32 0.36 -18.39
N LEU A 222 -18.92 -0.88 -18.11
CA LEU A 222 -19.04 -2.00 -19.07
C LEU A 222 -20.50 -2.29 -19.43
N LYS A 223 -21.41 -2.23 -18.47
CA LYS A 223 -22.86 -2.38 -18.71
C LYS A 223 -23.38 -1.31 -19.64
N MET A 224 -22.97 -0.07 -19.47
CA MET A 224 -23.39 1.04 -20.30
C MET A 224 -22.73 1.00 -21.70
N ALA A 225 -21.45 0.66 -21.77
CA ALA A 225 -20.75 0.50 -23.04
C ALA A 225 -21.37 -0.62 -23.90
N ALA A 226 -21.76 -1.75 -23.27
CA ALA A 226 -22.47 -2.84 -23.92
C ALA A 226 -23.86 -2.40 -24.44
N ALA A 227 -24.61 -1.62 -23.66
CA ALA A 227 -25.88 -1.07 -24.10
C ALA A 227 -25.76 -0.11 -25.33
N LYS A 228 -24.54 0.38 -25.58
CA LYS A 228 -24.22 1.26 -26.73
C LYS A 228 -23.57 0.50 -27.91
N GLU A 229 -23.54 -0.82 -27.89
CA GLU A 229 -22.97 -1.60 -29.00
C GLU A 229 -23.67 -1.36 -30.34
N THR A 230 -24.96 -1.05 -30.35
CA THR A 230 -25.71 -0.72 -31.54
C THR A 230 -25.79 0.78 -31.85
N ALA A 231 -25.38 1.65 -30.93
CA ALA A 231 -25.43 3.08 -31.07
C ALA A 231 -24.36 3.60 -32.05
N ASN A 232 -24.69 4.63 -32.83
CA ASN A 232 -23.74 5.26 -33.76
C ASN A 232 -22.85 6.30 -33.09
N HIS A 233 -23.18 6.72 -31.88
CA HIS A 233 -22.41 7.68 -31.11
C HIS A 233 -22.57 7.47 -29.60
N MET A 234 -21.58 7.95 -28.83
CA MET A 234 -21.59 7.96 -27.39
C MET A 234 -20.91 9.24 -26.90
N GLU A 235 -21.53 9.97 -25.99
CA GLU A 235 -20.89 11.11 -25.31
C GLU A 235 -20.18 10.61 -24.06
N ILE A 236 -18.88 10.94 -23.91
CA ILE A 236 -18.07 10.57 -22.76
C ILE A 236 -17.54 11.83 -22.08
N GLY A 237 -17.86 11.99 -20.81
CA GLY A 237 -17.25 13.00 -19.94
C GLY A 237 -16.06 12.40 -19.21
N VAL A 238 -14.91 13.06 -19.32
CA VAL A 238 -13.66 12.59 -18.68
C VAL A 238 -13.02 13.70 -17.86
N LEU A 239 -12.21 13.27 -16.88
CA LEU A 239 -11.23 14.11 -16.23
C LEU A 239 -9.85 13.84 -16.86
N ARG A 240 -9.18 14.89 -17.33
CA ARG A 240 -7.81 14.88 -17.84
C ARG A 240 -6.97 15.89 -17.04
N GLY A 241 -6.12 15.38 -16.16
CA GLY A 241 -5.51 16.24 -15.14
C GLY A 241 -6.60 16.87 -14.26
N ASP A 242 -6.64 18.20 -14.20
CA ASP A 242 -7.66 18.95 -13.43
C ASP A 242 -8.84 19.46 -14.30
N GLN A 243 -8.93 19.03 -15.56
CA GLN A 243 -9.93 19.54 -16.51
C GLN A 243 -11.02 18.50 -16.78
N ASN A 244 -12.29 18.90 -16.63
CA ASN A 244 -13.41 18.13 -17.09
C ASN A 244 -13.65 18.42 -18.58
N LEU A 245 -13.55 17.37 -19.40
CA LEU A 245 -13.73 17.44 -20.85
C LEU A 245 -14.88 16.53 -21.28
N ALA A 246 -15.52 16.84 -22.39
CA ALA A 246 -16.53 15.99 -23.00
C ALA A 246 -16.16 15.70 -24.46
N PHE A 247 -16.30 14.43 -24.85
CA PHE A 247 -16.01 13.94 -26.19
C PHE A 247 -17.20 13.17 -26.74
N VAL A 248 -17.45 13.31 -28.03
CA VAL A 248 -18.46 12.51 -28.74
C VAL A 248 -17.71 11.50 -29.60
N ILE A 249 -17.80 10.24 -29.25
CA ILE A 249 -17.27 9.14 -30.06
C ILE A 249 -18.31 8.78 -31.09
N LYS A 250 -17.91 8.72 -32.37
CA LYS A 250 -18.77 8.29 -33.47
C LYS A 250 -18.22 7.02 -34.08
N ASN A 251 -19.08 6.04 -34.32
CA ASN A 251 -18.67 4.86 -35.07
C ASN A 251 -18.49 5.25 -36.55
N LYS A 252 -17.47 4.69 -37.19
CA LYS A 252 -17.35 4.76 -38.65
C LYS A 252 -18.41 3.87 -39.27
N GLU A 253 -19.19 4.41 -40.19
CA GLU A 253 -19.99 3.64 -41.16
C GLU A 253 -19.06 2.76 -42.01
#